data_dd92923c80d579b8ebb99ad04bad1f54
#
_entry.id   dd92923c80d579b8ebb99ad04bad1f54
#
_cell.length_a   1.000
_cell.length_b   1.000
_cell.length_c   1.000
_cell.angle_alpha   90.00
_cell.angle_beta   90.00
_cell.angle_gamma   90.00
#
_symmetry.space_group_name_H-M   'P 1'
#
loop_
_entity.id
_entity.type
_entity.pdbx_description
1 polymer ?
#
loop_
_entity_poly.entity_id
_entity_poly.type
_entity_poly.pdbx_seq_one_letter_code
_entity_poly.pdbx_strand_id
1 'polypeptide(L)'
;MDDKNYALRVLVSGNDEQRHAAFLLTDQAESEVIHLAWHKYLMKQTVPVFKANAGEFIDFECRSFSEYEQEEIISFIKVLWRRNSSAVPYSIMNDGTGSFFNLDGTMPTRDAGMGLTCATFVMSVFSIQGFPLIDESTWQARPEDKKWHEKIISKLKEIEHIDPQHIENQIKYIGIAPRFRPEEVIGCAADYNNEPQNFCGAIGSGEKVLRIMREAGLLAN
;
A
#
# COMPACT_ATOMS: atom_id res chain seq x y z
N MET A 1 -12.85 -1.67 -32.63
CA MET A 1 -12.06 -2.09 -31.46
C MET A 1 -12.56 -1.20 -30.35
N ASP A 2 -13.23 -1.77 -29.38
CA ASP A 2 -13.70 -1.00 -28.22
C ASP A 2 -12.45 -0.51 -27.48
N ASP A 3 -12.26 0.81 -27.44
CA ASP A 3 -11.23 1.43 -26.59
C ASP A 3 -11.56 1.10 -25.12
N LYS A 4 -11.05 -0.03 -24.65
CA LYS A 4 -11.10 -0.35 -23.22
C LYS A 4 -10.22 0.64 -22.48
N ASN A 5 -10.84 1.59 -21.84
CA ASN A 5 -10.15 2.61 -21.08
C ASN A 5 -9.79 2.04 -19.71
N TYR A 6 -8.66 1.32 -19.64
CA TYR A 6 -8.06 0.91 -18.37
C TYR A 6 -7.16 2.04 -17.86
N ALA A 7 -7.34 2.43 -16.62
CA ALA A 7 -6.41 3.34 -15.98
C ALA A 7 -6.01 2.82 -14.60
N LEU A 8 -4.71 2.53 -14.47
CA LEU A 8 -4.08 2.22 -13.19
C LEU A 8 -3.66 3.53 -12.53
N ARG A 9 -4.24 3.80 -11.37
CA ARG A 9 -3.89 4.94 -10.52
C ARG A 9 -3.60 4.45 -9.11
N VAL A 10 -2.74 5.17 -8.43
CA VAL A 10 -2.51 4.99 -6.99
C VAL A 10 -3.01 6.24 -6.26
N LEU A 11 -3.51 6.09 -5.04
CA LEU A 11 -4.04 7.22 -4.28
C LEU A 11 -3.51 7.25 -2.85
N VAL A 12 -3.51 8.46 -2.29
CA VAL A 12 -3.23 8.70 -0.88
C VAL A 12 -4.37 9.52 -0.26
N SER A 13 -4.86 9.06 0.87
CA SER A 13 -5.83 9.75 1.72
C SER A 13 -5.29 9.92 3.14
N GLY A 14 -6.04 10.64 4.00
CA GLY A 14 -5.72 10.81 5.40
C GLY A 14 -5.25 12.21 5.74
N ASN A 15 -4.57 12.35 6.88
CA ASN A 15 -4.17 13.62 7.49
C ASN A 15 -2.71 13.58 7.97
N ASP A 16 -2.29 14.60 8.72
CA ASP A 16 -0.92 14.71 9.23
C ASP A 16 -0.50 13.56 10.14
N GLU A 17 -1.46 12.93 10.85
CA GLU A 17 -1.16 11.84 11.78
C GLU A 17 -1.11 10.47 11.11
N GLN A 18 -1.96 10.25 10.12
CA GLN A 18 -2.09 8.95 9.48
C GLN A 18 -2.54 9.09 8.03
N ARG A 19 -1.72 8.57 7.12
CA ARG A 19 -2.01 8.48 5.69
C ARG A 19 -2.28 7.04 5.30
N HIS A 20 -2.97 6.87 4.19
CA HIS A 20 -3.39 5.57 3.67
C HIS A 20 -3.13 5.50 2.17
N ALA A 21 -2.56 4.38 1.71
CA ALA A 21 -2.30 4.09 0.31
C ALA A 21 -3.31 3.10 -0.26
N ALA A 22 -3.75 3.31 -1.50
CA ALA A 22 -4.67 2.43 -2.19
C ALA A 22 -4.46 2.47 -3.71
N PHE A 23 -5.05 1.51 -4.40
CA PHE A 23 -5.23 1.53 -5.86
C PHE A 23 -6.58 2.14 -6.21
N LEU A 24 -6.61 2.99 -7.23
CA LEU A 24 -7.81 3.45 -7.90
C LEU A 24 -7.79 2.88 -9.32
N LEU A 25 -8.69 1.95 -9.57
CA LEU A 25 -8.78 1.23 -10.84
C LEU A 25 -9.99 1.74 -11.61
N THR A 26 -9.77 2.15 -12.85
CA THR A 26 -10.87 2.46 -13.78
C THR A 26 -10.96 1.33 -14.81
N ASP A 27 -12.13 0.74 -14.91
CA ASP A 27 -12.45 -0.30 -15.89
C ASP A 27 -13.76 0.11 -16.58
N GLN A 28 -13.63 0.58 -17.82
CA GLN A 28 -14.73 1.07 -18.67
C GLN A 28 -15.53 2.25 -18.08
N ALA A 29 -16.52 2.02 -17.24
CA ALA A 29 -17.42 3.07 -16.74
C ALA A 29 -17.36 3.27 -15.22
N GLU A 30 -16.72 2.38 -14.47
CA GLU A 30 -16.72 2.41 -13.01
C GLU A 30 -15.30 2.47 -12.45
N SER A 31 -15.10 3.34 -11.47
CA SER A 31 -13.86 3.41 -10.71
C SER A 31 -14.03 2.71 -9.37
N GLU A 32 -13.10 1.81 -9.06
CA GLU A 32 -13.06 1.03 -7.82
C GLU A 32 -11.77 1.31 -7.05
N VAL A 33 -11.87 1.38 -5.74
CA VAL A 33 -10.71 1.48 -4.84
C VAL A 33 -10.46 0.13 -4.21
N ILE A 34 -9.21 -0.40 -4.37
CA ILE A 34 -8.77 -1.64 -3.71
C ILE A 34 -7.61 -1.30 -2.79
N HIS A 35 -7.74 -1.70 -1.51
CA HIS A 35 -6.75 -1.36 -0.49
C HIS A 35 -6.76 -2.35 0.68
N LEU A 36 -5.61 -2.52 1.32
CA LEU A 36 -5.53 -3.19 2.61
C LEU A 36 -5.95 -2.20 3.71
N ALA A 37 -7.23 -2.23 4.06
CA ALA A 37 -7.81 -1.32 5.04
C ALA A 37 -7.31 -1.59 6.46
N TRP A 38 -7.26 -2.86 6.85
CA TRP A 38 -6.81 -3.30 8.16
C TRP A 38 -6.45 -4.80 8.17
N HIS A 39 -6.20 -5.37 9.36
CA HIS A 39 -5.88 -6.78 9.55
C HIS A 39 -6.96 -7.68 8.96
N LYS A 40 -6.62 -8.47 7.95
CA LYS A 40 -7.53 -9.35 7.20
C LYS A 40 -8.71 -8.64 6.52
N TYR A 41 -8.53 -7.36 6.19
CA TYR A 41 -9.51 -6.56 5.46
C TYR A 41 -8.90 -5.97 4.20
N LEU A 42 -8.78 -6.78 3.15
CA LEU A 42 -8.47 -6.32 1.81
C LEU A 42 -9.78 -5.93 1.12
N MET A 43 -10.06 -4.66 1.06
CA MET A 43 -11.35 -4.11 0.64
C MET A 43 -11.36 -3.69 -0.83
N LYS A 44 -12.53 -3.85 -1.46
CA LYS A 44 -12.90 -3.26 -2.74
C LYS A 44 -14.13 -2.38 -2.51
N GLN A 45 -14.04 -1.11 -2.86
CA GLN A 45 -15.08 -0.12 -2.62
C GLN A 45 -15.28 0.76 -3.85
N THR A 46 -16.49 1.27 -4.04
CA THR A 46 -16.70 2.39 -4.98
C THR A 46 -16.07 3.66 -4.41
N VAL A 47 -15.73 4.60 -5.28
CA VAL A 47 -15.13 5.89 -4.87
C VAL A 47 -15.96 6.63 -3.81
N PRO A 48 -17.32 6.75 -3.95
CA PRO A 48 -18.12 7.41 -2.91
C PRO A 48 -18.06 6.72 -1.55
N VAL A 49 -18.04 5.37 -1.52
CA VAL A 49 -17.93 4.60 -0.27
C VAL A 49 -16.56 4.77 0.36
N PHE A 50 -15.49 4.76 -0.44
CA PHE A 50 -14.15 5.01 0.06
C PHE A 50 -14.02 6.41 0.67
N LYS A 51 -14.51 7.46 -0.03
CA LYS A 51 -14.51 8.84 0.50
C LYS A 51 -15.29 8.98 1.80
N ALA A 52 -16.43 8.32 1.92
CA ALA A 52 -17.21 8.34 3.17
C ALA A 52 -16.45 7.74 4.36
N ASN A 53 -15.58 6.74 4.12
CA ASN A 53 -14.84 6.02 5.16
C ASN A 53 -13.45 6.62 5.45
N ALA A 54 -12.74 7.06 4.41
CA ALA A 54 -11.33 7.46 4.46
C ALA A 54 -11.10 8.96 4.19
N GLY A 55 -12.17 9.72 3.89
CA GLY A 55 -12.08 11.13 3.53
C GLY A 55 -11.68 11.36 2.07
N GLU A 56 -11.41 12.62 1.75
CA GLU A 56 -10.90 13.00 0.43
C GLU A 56 -9.49 12.44 0.20
N PHE A 57 -9.10 12.32 -1.06
CA PHE A 57 -7.82 11.78 -1.46
C PHE A 57 -7.24 12.53 -2.66
N ILE A 58 -5.94 12.35 -2.88
CA ILE A 58 -5.25 12.69 -4.12
C ILE A 58 -4.85 11.39 -4.81
N ASP A 59 -5.01 11.34 -6.12
CA ASP A 59 -4.63 10.20 -6.92
C ASP A 59 -3.62 10.58 -8.02
N PHE A 60 -2.81 9.62 -8.39
CA PHE A 60 -1.73 9.74 -9.35
C PHE A 60 -1.84 8.65 -10.39
N GLU A 61 -1.75 9.03 -11.65
CA GLU A 61 -1.72 8.09 -12.76
C GLU A 61 -0.36 7.44 -12.90
N CYS A 62 -0.33 6.13 -13.06
CA CYS A 62 0.89 5.35 -13.26
C CYS A 62 1.31 5.37 -14.74
N ARG A 63 1.74 6.54 -15.24
CA ARG A 63 1.98 6.83 -16.68
C ARG A 63 3.15 6.09 -17.30
N SER A 64 4.08 5.60 -16.48
CA SER A 64 5.26 4.89 -16.99
C SER A 64 4.96 3.46 -17.43
N PHE A 65 3.79 2.95 -17.07
CA PHE A 65 3.34 1.63 -17.45
C PHE A 65 2.55 1.69 -18.76
N SER A 66 2.90 0.84 -19.72
CA SER A 66 2.13 0.65 -20.95
C SER A 66 0.70 0.19 -20.64
N GLU A 67 -0.22 0.36 -21.58
CA GLU A 67 -1.61 -0.12 -21.42
C GLU A 67 -1.69 -1.61 -21.06
N TYR A 68 -0.84 -2.43 -21.67
CA TYR A 68 -0.75 -3.85 -21.40
C TYR A 68 -0.31 -4.15 -19.96
N GLU A 69 0.75 -3.48 -19.48
CA GLU A 69 1.24 -3.62 -18.10
C GLU A 69 0.18 -3.15 -17.10
N GLN A 70 -0.52 -2.05 -17.39
CA GLN A 70 -1.62 -1.58 -16.55
C GLN A 70 -2.75 -2.61 -16.48
N GLU A 71 -3.15 -3.22 -17.61
CA GLU A 71 -4.18 -4.26 -17.65
C GLU A 71 -3.77 -5.50 -16.84
N GLU A 72 -2.51 -5.94 -16.95
CA GLU A 72 -1.97 -7.07 -16.16
C GLU A 72 -1.99 -6.76 -14.66
N ILE A 73 -1.50 -5.60 -14.25
CA ILE A 73 -1.48 -5.18 -12.85
C ILE A 73 -2.91 -5.07 -12.30
N ILE A 74 -3.83 -4.44 -13.02
CA ILE A 74 -5.25 -4.32 -12.64
C ILE A 74 -5.88 -5.70 -12.47
N SER A 75 -5.64 -6.59 -13.42
CA SER A 75 -6.15 -7.96 -13.38
C SER A 75 -5.63 -8.73 -12.16
N PHE A 76 -4.34 -8.58 -11.87
CA PHE A 76 -3.71 -9.18 -10.70
C PHE A 76 -4.27 -8.64 -9.39
N ILE A 77 -4.46 -7.31 -9.27
CA ILE A 77 -5.08 -6.69 -8.07
C ILE A 77 -6.48 -7.26 -7.83
N LYS A 78 -7.29 -7.42 -8.89
CA LYS A 78 -8.63 -8.02 -8.80
C LYS A 78 -8.58 -9.49 -8.37
N VAL A 79 -7.58 -10.25 -8.84
CA VAL A 79 -7.36 -11.65 -8.41
C VAL A 79 -6.95 -11.69 -6.93
N LEU A 80 -6.02 -10.83 -6.49
CA LEU A 80 -5.62 -10.73 -5.09
C LEU A 80 -6.81 -10.46 -4.17
N TRP A 81 -7.65 -9.49 -4.53
CA TRP A 81 -8.83 -9.19 -3.73
C TRP A 81 -9.80 -10.37 -3.66
N ARG A 82 -10.09 -11.03 -4.77
CA ARG A 82 -11.00 -12.19 -4.80
C ARG A 82 -10.51 -13.35 -3.94
N ARG A 83 -9.20 -13.58 -3.90
CA ARG A 83 -8.60 -14.71 -3.17
C ARG A 83 -8.34 -14.41 -1.70
N ASN A 84 -8.05 -13.16 -1.36
CA ASN A 84 -7.47 -12.80 -0.06
C ASN A 84 -8.24 -11.71 0.70
N SER A 85 -9.50 -11.43 0.35
CA SER A 85 -10.28 -10.33 0.94
C SER A 85 -10.33 -10.37 2.49
N SER A 86 -10.23 -11.56 3.09
CA SER A 86 -10.26 -11.77 4.54
C SER A 86 -9.01 -12.50 5.08
N ALA A 87 -7.89 -12.46 4.33
CA ALA A 87 -6.73 -13.29 4.66
C ALA A 87 -5.45 -12.49 4.95
N VAL A 88 -5.23 -11.34 4.32
CA VAL A 88 -3.96 -10.58 4.42
C VAL A 88 -3.78 -10.00 5.84
N PRO A 89 -2.79 -10.47 6.61
CA PRO A 89 -2.54 -9.91 7.94
C PRO A 89 -2.00 -8.48 7.84
N TYR A 90 -2.45 -7.58 8.72
CA TYR A 90 -1.81 -6.28 8.87
C TYR A 90 -0.62 -6.41 9.81
N SER A 91 0.54 -5.90 9.38
CA SER A 91 1.77 -6.01 10.17
C SER A 91 2.75 -4.90 9.84
N ILE A 92 3.55 -4.53 10.87
CA ILE A 92 4.75 -3.72 10.68
C ILE A 92 5.95 -4.54 10.17
N MET A 93 5.81 -5.88 10.12
CA MET A 93 6.85 -6.81 9.67
C MET A 93 6.48 -7.41 8.33
N ASN A 94 7.40 -7.41 7.40
CA ASN A 94 7.34 -8.19 6.17
C ASN A 94 8.72 -8.80 5.89
N ASP A 95 8.74 -9.83 5.08
CA ASP A 95 9.94 -10.58 4.66
C ASP A 95 10.31 -10.27 3.21
N GLY A 96 9.96 -9.09 2.74
CA GLY A 96 10.13 -8.62 1.37
C GLY A 96 8.82 -8.61 0.59
N THR A 97 8.58 -7.49 -0.08
CA THR A 97 7.29 -7.27 -0.77
C THR A 97 7.15 -8.14 -2.03
N GLY A 98 8.26 -8.46 -2.70
CA GLY A 98 8.26 -9.24 -3.94
C GLY A 98 7.92 -10.73 -3.80
N SER A 99 7.83 -11.24 -2.57
CA SER A 99 7.49 -12.64 -2.29
C SER A 99 6.20 -12.83 -1.51
N PHE A 100 5.47 -11.74 -1.22
CA PHE A 100 4.31 -11.81 -0.33
C PHE A 100 3.13 -12.59 -0.93
N PHE A 101 2.93 -12.52 -2.22
CA PHE A 101 1.96 -13.34 -2.95
C PHE A 101 2.67 -14.14 -4.04
N ASN A 102 2.05 -15.23 -4.48
CA ASN A 102 2.43 -15.93 -5.69
C ASN A 102 1.83 -15.22 -6.92
N LEU A 103 2.36 -15.48 -8.12
CA LEU A 103 1.85 -14.93 -9.38
C LEU A 103 0.38 -15.30 -9.67
N ASP A 104 -0.12 -16.40 -9.11
CA ASP A 104 -1.53 -16.78 -9.21
C ASP A 104 -2.42 -16.07 -8.18
N GLY A 105 -1.86 -15.18 -7.36
CA GLY A 105 -2.55 -14.43 -6.32
C GLY A 105 -2.78 -15.20 -5.03
N THR A 106 -2.27 -16.42 -4.86
CA THR A 106 -2.30 -17.11 -3.57
C THR A 106 -1.25 -16.52 -2.62
N MET A 107 -1.51 -16.64 -1.33
CA MET A 107 -0.57 -16.23 -0.28
C MET A 107 0.14 -17.45 0.28
N PRO A 108 1.49 -17.52 0.22
CA PRO A 108 2.23 -18.61 0.85
C PRO A 108 2.04 -18.61 2.38
N THR A 109 2.25 -19.76 2.99
CA THR A 109 2.30 -19.85 4.47
C THR A 109 3.45 -19.02 5.00
N ARG A 110 3.19 -18.22 6.02
CA ARG A 110 4.16 -17.33 6.64
C ARG A 110 4.20 -17.48 8.14
N ASP A 111 5.33 -17.09 8.71
CA ASP A 111 5.49 -17.05 10.15
C ASP A 111 4.48 -16.07 10.79
N ALA A 112 4.01 -16.40 11.98
CA ALA A 112 3.15 -15.51 12.74
C ALA A 112 3.88 -14.16 12.98
N GLY A 113 3.15 -13.06 12.78
CA GLY A 113 3.71 -11.71 12.85
C GLY A 113 3.94 -11.08 11.48
N MET A 114 4.19 -11.87 10.44
CA MET A 114 4.36 -11.35 9.08
C MET A 114 3.05 -10.86 8.49
N GLY A 115 3.14 -9.81 7.67
CA GLY A 115 1.99 -9.22 7.00
C GLY A 115 2.37 -7.98 6.20
N LEU A 116 1.38 -7.20 5.84
CA LEU A 116 1.55 -5.98 5.08
C LEU A 116 0.89 -4.79 5.78
N THR A 117 1.35 -3.60 5.50
CA THR A 117 0.61 -2.35 5.68
C THR A 117 -0.10 -1.97 4.38
N CYS A 118 -0.89 -0.92 4.36
CA CYS A 118 -1.47 -0.40 3.12
C CYS A 118 -0.39 -0.02 2.09
N ALA A 119 0.73 0.55 2.53
CA ALA A 119 1.84 0.94 1.67
C ALA A 119 2.59 -0.28 1.12
N THR A 120 2.95 -1.25 1.98
CA THR A 120 3.65 -2.46 1.52
C THR A 120 2.75 -3.40 0.72
N PHE A 121 1.42 -3.31 0.84
CA PHE A 121 0.49 -3.96 -0.08
C PHE A 121 0.63 -3.41 -1.50
N VAL A 122 0.67 -2.08 -1.66
CA VAL A 122 0.92 -1.46 -2.97
C VAL A 122 2.28 -1.90 -3.53
N MET A 123 3.34 -1.84 -2.72
CA MET A 123 4.67 -2.32 -3.12
C MET A 123 4.66 -3.78 -3.58
N SER A 124 3.98 -4.67 -2.83
CA SER A 124 3.90 -6.11 -3.16
C SER A 124 3.27 -6.36 -4.52
N VAL A 125 2.21 -5.65 -4.85
CA VAL A 125 1.55 -5.79 -6.15
C VAL A 125 2.54 -5.48 -7.28
N PHE A 126 3.18 -4.33 -7.24
CA PHE A 126 4.14 -3.93 -8.28
C PHE A 126 5.37 -4.85 -8.32
N SER A 127 5.95 -5.19 -7.17
CA SER A 127 7.13 -6.07 -7.11
C SER A 127 6.88 -7.44 -7.71
N ILE A 128 5.73 -8.06 -7.45
CA ILE A 128 5.39 -9.40 -7.97
C ILE A 128 5.18 -9.36 -9.49
N GLN A 129 4.69 -8.23 -10.00
CA GLN A 129 4.52 -8.03 -11.44
C GLN A 129 5.85 -7.63 -12.14
N GLY A 130 6.98 -7.63 -11.42
CA GLY A 130 8.29 -7.32 -11.99
C GLY A 130 8.66 -5.83 -11.96
N PHE A 131 7.90 -5.01 -11.26
CA PHE A 131 8.09 -3.55 -11.18
C PHE A 131 8.38 -3.10 -9.75
N PRO A 132 9.50 -3.48 -9.12
CA PRO A 132 9.80 -3.04 -7.76
C PRO A 132 9.91 -1.51 -7.70
N LEU A 133 9.08 -0.87 -6.88
CA LEU A 133 9.03 0.59 -6.75
C LEU A 133 10.19 1.14 -5.93
N ILE A 134 10.65 0.36 -4.96
CA ILE A 134 11.61 0.75 -3.94
C ILE A 134 12.67 -0.33 -3.78
N ASP A 135 13.93 0.09 -3.70
CA ASP A 135 15.04 -0.76 -3.28
C ASP A 135 15.00 -0.91 -1.75
N GLU A 136 14.34 -1.98 -1.29
CA GLU A 136 14.15 -2.29 0.13
C GLU A 136 15.49 -2.46 0.87
N SER A 137 16.57 -2.84 0.18
CA SER A 137 17.89 -3.03 0.77
C SER A 137 18.52 -1.71 1.26
N THR A 138 18.09 -0.58 0.72
CA THR A 138 18.55 0.76 1.12
C THR A 138 17.75 1.35 2.28
N TRP A 139 16.65 0.67 2.69
CA TRP A 139 15.71 1.25 3.63
C TRP A 139 16.23 1.25 5.05
N GLN A 140 16.01 2.37 5.74
CA GLN A 140 16.49 2.57 7.10
C GLN A 140 15.31 2.78 8.06
N ALA A 141 15.44 2.22 9.27
CA ALA A 141 14.51 2.53 10.34
C ALA A 141 14.71 4.00 10.79
N ARG A 142 13.61 4.71 10.99
CA ARG A 142 13.59 6.09 11.45
C ARG A 142 13.13 6.15 12.91
N PRO A 143 13.79 6.88 13.79
CA PRO A 143 13.43 6.96 15.22
C PRO A 143 11.97 7.37 15.46
N GLU A 144 11.43 8.26 14.64
CA GLU A 144 10.06 8.74 14.72
C GLU A 144 9.02 7.68 14.38
N ASP A 145 9.39 6.62 13.64
CA ASP A 145 8.47 5.55 13.27
C ASP A 145 8.11 4.64 14.46
N LYS A 146 8.90 4.69 15.56
CA LYS A 146 8.62 3.93 16.79
C LYS A 146 7.23 4.21 17.34
N LYS A 147 6.82 5.48 17.42
CA LYS A 147 5.49 5.87 17.93
C LYS A 147 4.37 5.33 17.04
N TRP A 148 4.60 5.32 15.74
CA TRP A 148 3.63 4.74 14.80
C TRP A 148 3.53 3.22 14.98
N HIS A 149 4.65 2.50 15.14
CA HIS A 149 4.64 1.06 15.43
C HIS A 149 3.84 0.75 16.70
N GLU A 150 4.09 1.49 17.78
CA GLU A 150 3.37 1.35 19.06
C GLU A 150 1.86 1.58 18.88
N LYS A 151 1.46 2.62 18.11
CA LYS A 151 0.06 2.91 17.78
C LYS A 151 -0.59 1.76 17.01
N ILE A 152 0.10 1.19 16.00
CA ILE A 152 -0.42 0.07 15.22
C ILE A 152 -0.59 -1.18 16.08
N ILE A 153 0.43 -1.53 16.88
CA ILE A 153 0.36 -2.70 17.77
C ILE A 153 -0.76 -2.54 18.80
N SER A 154 -0.93 -1.34 19.37
CA SER A 154 -2.04 -1.07 20.29
C SER A 154 -3.40 -1.33 19.64
N LYS A 155 -3.60 -0.82 18.42
CA LYS A 155 -4.85 -1.04 17.67
C LYS A 155 -5.05 -2.50 17.23
N LEU A 156 -3.99 -3.21 16.90
CA LEU A 156 -4.09 -4.64 16.59
C LEU A 156 -4.57 -5.46 17.80
N LYS A 157 -4.12 -5.10 19.01
CA LYS A 157 -4.56 -5.76 20.27
C LYS A 157 -6.05 -5.58 20.58
N GLU A 158 -6.71 -4.56 20.00
CA GLU A 158 -8.14 -4.31 20.16
C GLU A 158 -9.00 -5.27 19.29
N ILE A 159 -8.37 -6.00 18.36
CA ILE A 159 -9.08 -6.94 17.49
C ILE A 159 -9.44 -8.19 18.29
N GLU A 160 -10.73 -8.49 18.37
CA GLU A 160 -11.23 -9.70 19.00
C GLU A 160 -10.68 -10.95 18.28
N HIS A 161 -10.19 -11.90 19.07
CA HIS A 161 -9.62 -13.17 18.57
C HIS A 161 -8.39 -13.05 17.66
N ILE A 162 -7.64 -11.94 17.72
CA ILE A 162 -6.35 -11.87 17.04
C ILE A 162 -5.39 -12.92 17.66
N ASP A 163 -4.58 -13.55 16.79
CA ASP A 163 -3.55 -14.49 17.25
C ASP A 163 -2.54 -13.77 18.15
N PRO A 164 -2.39 -14.16 19.43
CA PRO A 164 -1.42 -13.54 20.34
C PRO A 164 0.00 -13.60 19.79
N GLN A 165 0.39 -14.69 19.11
CA GLN A 165 1.73 -14.85 18.55
C GLN A 165 1.98 -13.83 17.43
N HIS A 166 0.95 -13.47 16.67
CA HIS A 166 1.03 -12.40 15.65
C HIS A 166 1.42 -11.06 16.28
N ILE A 167 0.89 -10.74 17.45
CA ILE A 167 1.21 -9.52 18.19
C ILE A 167 2.59 -9.60 18.86
N GLU A 168 2.89 -10.68 19.55
CA GLU A 168 4.15 -10.87 20.28
C GLU A 168 5.36 -10.77 19.36
N ASN A 169 5.27 -11.35 18.16
CA ASN A 169 6.36 -11.27 17.19
C ASN A 169 6.57 -9.86 16.71
N GLN A 170 5.52 -9.11 16.42
CA GLN A 170 5.64 -7.71 15.96
C GLN A 170 6.19 -6.77 17.05
N ILE A 171 5.87 -7.00 18.34
CA ILE A 171 6.39 -6.17 19.44
C ILE A 171 7.93 -6.12 19.44
N LYS A 172 8.60 -7.23 19.07
CA LYS A 172 10.06 -7.33 19.00
C LYS A 172 10.68 -6.38 17.97
N TYR A 173 9.88 -5.89 17.02
CA TYR A 173 10.33 -5.04 15.90
C TYR A 173 9.93 -3.57 16.03
N ILE A 174 9.30 -3.18 17.16
CA ILE A 174 8.97 -1.78 17.43
C ILE A 174 10.25 -0.93 17.43
N GLY A 175 10.29 0.08 16.55
CA GLY A 175 11.45 0.97 16.38
C GLY A 175 12.62 0.35 15.59
N ILE A 176 12.48 -0.89 15.11
CA ILE A 176 13.50 -1.62 14.33
C ILE A 176 13.01 -1.88 12.92
N ALA A 177 11.75 -2.30 12.74
CA ALA A 177 11.20 -2.56 11.43
C ALA A 177 11.24 -1.31 10.53
N PRO A 178 11.66 -1.43 9.27
CA PRO A 178 11.57 -0.35 8.31
C PRO A 178 10.10 -0.01 8.04
N ARG A 179 9.76 1.29 8.08
CA ARG A 179 8.43 1.76 7.70
C ARG A 179 8.47 2.41 6.34
N PHE A 180 7.70 1.87 5.42
CA PHE A 180 7.41 2.47 4.11
C PHE A 180 6.16 3.35 4.27
N ARG A 181 6.31 4.64 4.09
CA ARG A 181 5.20 5.59 4.29
C ARG A 181 4.32 5.65 3.06
N PRO A 182 2.99 5.77 3.21
CA PRO A 182 2.06 5.83 2.08
C PRO A 182 2.46 6.85 1.01
N GLU A 183 2.79 8.07 1.39
CA GLU A 183 3.21 9.13 0.49
C GLU A 183 4.48 8.80 -0.31
N GLU A 184 5.44 8.12 0.33
CA GLU A 184 6.68 7.70 -0.32
C GLU A 184 6.40 6.64 -1.40
N VAL A 185 5.61 5.63 -1.05
CA VAL A 185 5.25 4.53 -1.97
C VAL A 185 4.39 5.04 -3.13
N ILE A 186 3.41 5.91 -2.86
CA ILE A 186 2.57 6.51 -3.89
C ILE A 186 3.40 7.40 -4.81
N GLY A 187 4.33 8.19 -4.25
CA GLY A 187 5.26 9.01 -5.04
C GLY A 187 6.17 8.16 -5.93
N CYS A 188 6.71 7.05 -5.41
CA CYS A 188 7.51 6.13 -6.21
C CYS A 188 6.72 5.47 -7.35
N ALA A 189 5.46 5.12 -7.11
CA ALA A 189 4.61 4.54 -8.16
C ALA A 189 4.24 5.56 -9.25
N ALA A 190 3.99 6.82 -8.87
CA ALA A 190 3.69 7.92 -9.80
C ALA A 190 4.90 8.31 -10.65
N ASP A 191 6.09 8.35 -10.03
CA ASP A 191 7.36 8.75 -10.65
C ASP A 191 8.19 7.54 -11.15
N TYR A 192 7.58 6.34 -11.26
CA TYR A 192 8.30 5.12 -11.65
C TYR A 192 8.99 5.28 -13.02
N ASN A 193 10.24 4.89 -13.12
CA ASN A 193 11.08 5.05 -14.33
C ASN A 193 11.84 3.77 -14.71
N ASN A 194 11.25 2.61 -14.44
CA ASN A 194 11.80 1.27 -14.65
C ASN A 194 12.94 0.86 -13.69
N GLU A 195 13.22 1.66 -12.68
CA GLU A 195 14.20 1.35 -11.65
C GLU A 195 13.61 1.62 -10.26
N PRO A 196 13.89 0.75 -9.26
CA PRO A 196 13.44 0.99 -7.89
C PRO A 196 14.16 2.20 -7.30
N GLN A 197 13.41 3.07 -6.61
CA GLN A 197 13.99 4.21 -5.93
C GLN A 197 14.66 3.77 -4.62
N ASN A 198 15.84 4.32 -4.35
CA ASN A 198 16.48 4.16 -3.04
C ASN A 198 15.77 5.02 -1.96
N PHE A 199 16.17 4.83 -0.70
CA PHE A 199 15.58 5.54 0.44
C PHE A 199 15.48 7.06 0.27
N CYS A 200 16.55 7.72 -0.19
CA CYS A 200 16.54 9.17 -0.39
C CYS A 200 15.62 9.61 -1.54
N GLY A 201 15.61 8.87 -2.64
CA GLY A 201 14.73 9.12 -3.78
C GLY A 201 13.25 9.01 -3.38
N ALA A 202 12.90 7.95 -2.64
CA ALA A 202 11.54 7.74 -2.17
C ALA A 202 11.06 8.85 -1.21
N ILE A 203 11.93 9.34 -0.31
CA ILE A 203 11.61 10.51 0.52
C ILE A 203 11.30 11.72 -0.36
N GLY A 204 12.12 12.01 -1.38
CA GLY A 204 11.89 13.12 -2.30
C GLY A 204 10.58 13.01 -3.07
N SER A 205 10.22 11.79 -3.53
CA SER A 205 8.92 11.54 -4.17
C SER A 205 7.77 11.71 -3.17
N GLY A 206 7.93 11.26 -1.93
CA GLY A 206 6.96 11.46 -0.85
C GLY A 206 6.73 12.94 -0.51
N GLU A 207 7.77 13.75 -0.48
CA GLU A 207 7.66 15.20 -0.24
C GLU A 207 6.84 15.91 -1.34
N LYS A 208 6.99 15.49 -2.60
CA LYS A 208 6.13 15.99 -3.70
C LYS A 208 4.65 15.67 -3.44
N VAL A 209 4.36 14.43 -3.03
CA VAL A 209 3.00 14.00 -2.69
C VAL A 209 2.44 14.82 -1.53
N LEU A 210 3.20 14.99 -0.44
CA LEU A 210 2.78 15.79 0.72
C LEU A 210 2.52 17.25 0.35
N ARG A 211 3.32 17.84 -0.54
CA ARG A 211 3.07 19.20 -1.04
C ARG A 211 1.73 19.28 -1.77
N ILE A 212 1.43 18.34 -2.68
CA ILE A 212 0.16 18.31 -3.39
C ILE A 212 -1.01 18.13 -2.43
N MET A 213 -0.87 17.29 -1.40
CA MET A 213 -1.90 17.11 -0.37
C MET A 213 -2.15 18.42 0.42
N ARG A 214 -1.11 19.21 0.73
CA ARG A 214 -1.26 20.53 1.38
C ARG A 214 -1.95 21.52 0.46
N GLU A 215 -1.54 21.61 -0.79
CA GLU A 215 -2.16 22.48 -1.80
C GLU A 215 -3.65 22.16 -1.99
N ALA A 216 -4.04 20.89 -1.83
CA ALA A 216 -5.43 20.44 -1.86
C ALA A 216 -6.18 20.62 -0.53
N GLY A 217 -5.53 21.11 0.53
CA GLY A 217 -6.14 21.32 1.86
C GLY A 217 -6.37 20.04 2.67
N LEU A 218 -5.72 18.93 2.32
CA LEU A 218 -5.84 17.66 3.06
C LEU A 218 -4.88 17.58 4.25
N LEU A 219 -3.82 18.38 4.26
CA LEU A 219 -2.83 18.47 5.33
C LEU A 219 -2.72 19.92 5.80
N ALA A 220 -2.28 20.12 7.05
CA ALA A 220 -1.94 21.44 7.56
C ALA A 220 -0.71 22.02 6.82
N ASN A 221 -0.68 23.36 6.70
CA ASN A 221 0.46 24.08 6.11
C ASN A 221 1.65 24.16 7.06
#